data_f55591c2bb0daa6b2075eb6e90707a4f
#
_entry.id   f55591c2bb0daa6b2075eb6e90707a4f
#
_cell.length_a   1.000
_cell.length_b   1.000
_cell.length_c   1.000
_cell.angle_alpha   90.00
_cell.angle_beta   90.00
_cell.angle_gamma   90.00
#
_symmetry.space_group_name_H-M   'P 1'
#
loop_
_entity.id
_entity.type
_entity.pdbx_description
1 polymer ?
#
loop_
_entity_poly.entity_id
_entity_poly.type
_entity_poly.pdbx_seq_one_letter_code
_entity_poly.pdbx_strand_id
1 'polypeptide(L)'
;MYDLYYRFTAEPFRLSPDHHFAFQHRGYKKARAYMAYAFMRAEGFVMVTGRPGTGKTTLVGALVEDLSGEKVTTANIVCSQLEASDLLQMVAYEFGVDVAHTEKGVLLQHLSRLLQKWHREGRRALLIVDEAQDLSVSAMEELRLLTNIQAGGKPLLQIFLLGQPDLRELILSAPLEQVHQRIVAASHLEALELDETEAYVRHRLTLVGWRGDPDISRSIYPLIYKFSEGVPRRINLICSRLLLHGSVEQLHRLGVADIKEVLGELQGESLAAGNQLVDNDFQVDDVFEASTGAAPTATAARDSGMFSPARHLRDVAARSTDAAAEDAAGPAEEPEPAAAVAVPRATGTVDAAAALTEKGGDDRDPKDSSSAWRRRMRRNNRIF
;
A
#
# COMPACT_ATOMS: atom_id res chain seq x y z
N MET A 1 1.02 9.11 28.12
CA MET A 1 1.23 10.25 29.03
C MET A 1 0.04 11.20 28.92
N TYR A 2 -0.19 11.92 27.84
CA TYR A 2 -1.38 12.77 27.64
C TYR A 2 -2.68 11.95 27.50
N ASP A 3 -2.62 10.73 27.01
CA ASP A 3 -3.72 9.78 26.95
C ASP A 3 -4.33 9.50 28.34
N LEU A 4 -3.51 9.32 29.35
CA LEU A 4 -3.95 9.16 30.74
C LEU A 4 -4.54 10.46 31.31
N TYR A 5 -3.94 11.60 30.99
CA TYR A 5 -4.40 12.90 31.46
C TYR A 5 -5.80 13.23 30.96
N TYR A 6 -6.03 13.08 29.63
CA TYR A 6 -7.33 13.32 28.99
C TYR A 6 -8.27 12.10 29.02
N ARG A 7 -7.86 11.01 29.67
CA ARG A 7 -8.63 9.75 29.80
C ARG A 7 -8.99 9.12 28.46
N PHE A 8 -8.08 9.18 27.50
CA PHE A 8 -8.21 8.47 26.23
C PHE A 8 -7.93 6.98 26.40
N THR A 9 -8.60 6.15 25.59
CA THR A 9 -8.39 4.69 25.59
C THR A 9 -7.09 4.28 24.89
N ALA A 10 -6.54 5.14 24.03
CA ALA A 10 -5.28 4.97 23.29
C ALA A 10 -4.75 6.32 22.81
N GLU A 11 -3.54 6.35 22.27
CA GLU A 11 -2.99 7.54 21.62
C GLU A 11 -3.70 7.80 20.29
N PRO A 12 -4.42 8.94 20.11
CA PRO A 12 -5.16 9.22 18.88
C PRO A 12 -4.26 9.50 17.68
N PHE A 13 -3.07 10.08 17.88
CA PHE A 13 -2.20 10.59 16.82
C PHE A 13 -0.88 9.84 16.70
N ARG A 14 -0.93 8.50 16.73
CA ARG A 14 0.24 7.66 16.47
C ARG A 14 0.82 7.93 15.08
N LEU A 15 2.16 7.90 14.98
CA LEU A 15 2.87 8.05 13.71
C LEU A 15 3.01 6.73 12.95
N SER A 16 2.89 5.58 13.64
CA SER A 16 2.86 4.27 13.01
C SER A 16 1.55 4.07 12.21
N PRO A 17 1.62 3.41 11.05
CA PRO A 17 0.42 3.05 10.30
C PRO A 17 -0.51 2.16 11.13
N ASP A 18 -1.77 2.59 11.26
CA ASP A 18 -2.82 1.82 11.93
C ASP A 18 -4.11 1.97 11.12
N HIS A 19 -4.57 0.89 10.53
CA HIS A 19 -5.76 0.88 9.67
C HIS A 19 -7.07 1.04 10.45
N HIS A 20 -7.10 0.73 11.75
CA HIS A 20 -8.27 0.97 12.61
C HIS A 20 -8.57 2.48 12.79
N PHE A 21 -7.55 3.31 12.65
CA PHE A 21 -7.67 4.77 12.65
C PHE A 21 -7.82 5.38 11.26
N ALA A 22 -8.07 4.57 10.23
CA ALA A 22 -8.19 5.06 8.87
C ALA A 22 -9.39 6.02 8.70
N PHE A 23 -9.11 7.23 8.25
CA PHE A 23 -10.14 8.22 7.93
C PHE A 23 -10.58 8.07 6.48
N GLN A 24 -11.84 7.73 6.27
CA GLN A 24 -12.38 7.45 4.95
C GLN A 24 -12.85 8.72 4.22
N HIS A 25 -11.91 9.62 3.90
CA HIS A 25 -12.21 10.76 3.04
C HIS A 25 -12.51 10.36 1.58
N ARG A 26 -12.94 11.30 0.75
CA ARG A 26 -13.37 11.01 -0.62
C ARG A 26 -12.30 10.32 -1.46
N GLY A 27 -11.06 10.82 -1.42
CA GLY A 27 -9.92 10.26 -2.15
C GLY A 27 -9.60 8.84 -1.70
N TYR A 28 -9.61 8.59 -0.38
CA TYR A 28 -9.40 7.28 0.22
C TYR A 28 -10.45 6.25 -0.24
N LYS A 29 -11.75 6.60 -0.16
CA LYS A 29 -12.85 5.72 -0.61
C LYS A 29 -12.72 5.35 -2.08
N LYS A 30 -12.38 6.32 -2.93
CA LYS A 30 -12.17 6.11 -4.36
C LYS A 30 -10.99 5.16 -4.62
N ALA A 31 -9.85 5.42 -3.99
CA ALA A 31 -8.66 4.58 -4.13
C ALA A 31 -8.94 3.13 -3.67
N ARG A 32 -9.59 2.95 -2.51
CA ARG A 32 -9.98 1.64 -1.98
C ARG A 32 -10.89 0.88 -2.93
N ALA A 33 -11.89 1.56 -3.52
CA ALA A 33 -12.81 0.93 -4.48
C ALA A 33 -12.08 0.45 -5.74
N TYR A 34 -11.17 1.26 -6.30
CA TYR A 34 -10.38 0.86 -7.47
C TYR A 34 -9.43 -0.31 -7.17
N MET A 35 -8.79 -0.30 -6.00
CA MET A 35 -7.91 -1.40 -5.58
C MET A 35 -8.70 -2.70 -5.39
N ALA A 36 -9.86 -2.64 -4.72
CA ALA A 36 -10.73 -3.79 -4.53
C ALA A 36 -11.21 -4.35 -5.89
N TYR A 37 -11.63 -3.50 -6.80
CA TYR A 37 -12.04 -3.90 -8.16
C TYR A 37 -10.90 -4.58 -8.91
N ALA A 38 -9.71 -3.99 -8.92
CA ALA A 38 -8.55 -4.55 -9.59
C ALA A 38 -8.13 -5.89 -8.97
N PHE A 39 -8.21 -5.99 -7.63
CA PHE A 39 -7.95 -7.25 -6.93
C PHE A 39 -8.92 -8.36 -7.37
N MET A 40 -10.19 -8.05 -7.57
CA MET A 40 -11.18 -9.04 -8.07
C MET A 40 -10.83 -9.56 -9.46
N ARG A 41 -10.35 -8.71 -10.36
CA ARG A 41 -9.93 -9.12 -11.71
C ARG A 41 -8.70 -10.02 -11.70
N ALA A 42 -7.89 -9.98 -10.64
CA ALA A 42 -6.68 -10.78 -10.45
C ALA A 42 -5.66 -10.65 -11.58
N GLU A 43 -5.57 -9.46 -12.20
CA GLU A 43 -4.71 -9.22 -13.36
C GLU A 43 -3.78 -8.04 -13.11
N GLY A 44 -2.53 -8.13 -13.58
CA GLY A 44 -1.59 -7.03 -13.71
C GLY A 44 -1.20 -6.33 -12.40
N PHE A 45 -0.87 -5.05 -12.54
CA PHE A 45 -0.43 -4.20 -11.44
C PHE A 45 -1.53 -3.23 -11.01
N VAL A 46 -1.53 -2.92 -9.73
CA VAL A 46 -2.24 -1.77 -9.16
C VAL A 46 -1.21 -0.79 -8.65
N MET A 47 -1.30 0.46 -9.06
CA MET A 47 -0.40 1.53 -8.62
C MET A 47 -1.13 2.50 -7.70
N VAL A 48 -0.57 2.77 -6.53
CA VAL A 48 -1.04 3.80 -5.61
C VAL A 48 0.09 4.77 -5.31
N THR A 49 -0.08 5.99 -5.75
CA THR A 49 0.90 7.06 -5.50
C THR A 49 0.38 8.08 -4.51
N GLY A 50 1.26 8.85 -3.92
CA GLY A 50 0.93 9.95 -3.02
C GLY A 50 2.15 10.43 -2.24
N ARG A 51 2.10 11.65 -1.73
CA ARG A 51 3.17 12.22 -0.90
C ARG A 51 3.47 11.32 0.32
N PRO A 52 4.68 11.37 0.88
CA PRO A 52 5.00 10.68 2.13
C PRO A 52 4.01 11.09 3.24
N GLY A 53 3.46 10.09 3.95
CA GLY A 53 2.55 10.34 5.06
C GLY A 53 1.07 10.58 4.70
N THR A 54 0.67 10.43 3.42
CA THR A 54 -0.75 10.54 2.98
C THR A 54 -1.60 9.31 3.33
N GLY A 55 -1.01 8.23 3.85
CA GLY A 55 -1.74 7.05 4.30
C GLY A 55 -1.82 5.91 3.28
N LYS A 56 -0.91 5.83 2.29
CA LYS A 56 -0.85 4.73 1.30
C LYS A 56 -0.81 3.35 1.95
N THR A 57 0.13 3.15 2.88
CA THR A 57 0.30 1.88 3.61
C THR A 57 -0.93 1.54 4.47
N THR A 58 -1.53 2.56 5.11
CA THR A 58 -2.79 2.41 5.86
C THR A 58 -3.95 1.97 4.97
N LEU A 59 -4.04 2.53 3.76
CA LEU A 59 -5.07 2.18 2.77
C LEU A 59 -4.94 0.70 2.35
N VAL A 60 -3.72 0.25 2.07
CA VAL A 60 -3.47 -1.14 1.68
C VAL A 60 -3.71 -2.08 2.86
N GLY A 61 -3.27 -1.71 4.07
CA GLY A 61 -3.54 -2.49 5.29
C GLY A 61 -5.02 -2.71 5.52
N ALA A 62 -5.85 -1.66 5.39
CA ALA A 62 -7.31 -1.77 5.49
C ALA A 62 -7.91 -2.68 4.40
N LEU A 63 -7.40 -2.63 3.16
CA LEU A 63 -7.87 -3.53 2.11
C LEU A 63 -7.50 -4.99 2.40
N VAL A 64 -6.28 -5.25 2.87
CA VAL A 64 -5.83 -6.60 3.25
C VAL A 64 -6.67 -7.17 4.38
N GLU A 65 -7.04 -6.33 5.37
CA GLU A 65 -7.94 -6.74 6.45
C GLU A 65 -9.33 -7.12 5.93
N ASP A 66 -9.90 -6.33 5.02
CA ASP A 66 -11.17 -6.66 4.36
C ASP A 66 -11.12 -8.00 3.62
N LEU A 67 -9.95 -8.33 3.06
CA LEU A 67 -9.70 -9.57 2.35
C LEU A 67 -9.35 -10.75 3.28
N SER A 68 -9.18 -10.52 4.58
CA SER A 68 -8.81 -11.57 5.55
C SER A 68 -9.85 -12.69 5.66
N GLY A 69 -11.11 -12.43 5.32
CA GLY A 69 -12.16 -13.43 5.17
C GLY A 69 -12.06 -14.29 3.90
N GLU A 70 -11.23 -13.90 2.93
CA GLU A 70 -10.92 -14.65 1.73
C GLU A 70 -9.59 -15.42 1.93
N LYS A 71 -9.39 -16.47 1.17
CA LYS A 71 -8.13 -17.22 1.20
C LYS A 71 -7.04 -16.44 0.44
N VAL A 72 -6.53 -15.35 1.01
CA VAL A 72 -5.47 -14.51 0.44
C VAL A 72 -4.19 -14.70 1.25
N THR A 73 -3.08 -14.90 0.55
CA THR A 73 -1.73 -14.88 1.14
C THR A 73 -1.04 -13.61 0.66
N THR A 74 -0.65 -12.76 1.60
CA THR A 74 0.00 -11.47 1.31
C THR A 74 1.48 -11.53 1.63
N ALA A 75 2.30 -10.93 0.78
CA ALA A 75 3.70 -10.63 1.04
C ALA A 75 3.90 -9.11 0.98
N ASN A 76 4.67 -8.57 1.92
CA ASN A 76 4.94 -7.13 2.04
C ASN A 76 6.43 -6.88 1.90
N ILE A 77 6.83 -6.07 0.93
CA ILE A 77 8.21 -5.68 0.72
C ILE A 77 8.30 -4.16 0.77
N VAL A 78 9.22 -3.65 1.57
CA VAL A 78 9.60 -2.23 1.56
C VAL A 78 10.92 -2.12 0.80
N CYS A 79 10.89 -1.37 -0.30
CA CYS A 79 12.05 -1.23 -1.17
C CYS A 79 12.98 -0.13 -0.69
N SER A 80 14.27 -0.42 -0.64
CA SER A 80 15.34 0.54 -0.49
C SER A 80 16.47 0.12 -1.44
N GLN A 81 16.47 0.66 -2.65
CA GLN A 81 17.51 0.42 -3.67
C GLN A 81 17.82 -1.09 -3.90
N LEU A 82 16.77 -1.87 -4.17
CA LEU A 82 16.91 -3.31 -4.43
C LEU A 82 17.26 -3.58 -5.90
N GLU A 83 18.28 -4.40 -6.10
CA GLU A 83 18.59 -4.99 -7.40
C GLU A 83 17.63 -6.14 -7.73
N ALA A 84 17.55 -6.49 -9.02
CA ALA A 84 16.62 -7.50 -9.50
C ALA A 84 16.74 -8.88 -8.81
N SER A 85 17.97 -9.32 -8.51
CA SER A 85 18.25 -10.59 -7.81
C SER A 85 17.76 -10.58 -6.37
N ASP A 86 18.00 -9.47 -5.67
CA ASP A 86 17.66 -9.32 -4.26
C ASP A 86 16.15 -9.20 -4.09
N LEU A 87 15.49 -8.48 -4.99
CA LEU A 87 14.03 -8.39 -5.03
C LEU A 87 13.39 -9.76 -5.16
N LEU A 88 13.84 -10.58 -6.12
CA LEU A 88 13.29 -11.92 -6.32
C LEU A 88 13.48 -12.83 -5.10
N GLN A 89 14.66 -12.75 -4.46
CA GLN A 89 14.92 -13.49 -3.21
C GLN A 89 14.01 -13.02 -2.09
N MET A 90 13.79 -11.71 -1.94
CA MET A 90 12.87 -11.17 -0.94
C MET A 90 11.43 -11.60 -1.19
N VAL A 91 10.94 -11.53 -2.43
CA VAL A 91 9.59 -12.01 -2.80
C VAL A 91 9.43 -13.49 -2.44
N ALA A 92 10.40 -14.32 -2.79
CA ALA A 92 10.36 -15.74 -2.50
C ALA A 92 10.40 -16.02 -0.98
N TYR A 93 11.24 -15.32 -0.25
CA TYR A 93 11.35 -15.43 1.21
C TYR A 93 10.04 -15.04 1.92
N GLU A 94 9.45 -13.90 1.53
CA GLU A 94 8.18 -13.41 2.11
C GLU A 94 7.02 -14.40 1.86
N PHE A 95 7.03 -15.11 0.74
CA PHE A 95 6.08 -16.19 0.47
C PHE A 95 6.47 -17.54 1.11
N GLY A 96 7.57 -17.61 1.87
CA GLY A 96 8.00 -18.80 2.61
C GLY A 96 8.77 -19.83 1.78
N VAL A 97 9.37 -19.41 0.64
CA VAL A 97 10.27 -20.23 -0.15
C VAL A 97 11.68 -20.13 0.43
N ASP A 98 12.38 -21.27 0.56
CA ASP A 98 13.78 -21.27 0.96
C ASP A 98 14.65 -20.66 -0.15
N VAL A 99 15.42 -19.65 0.21
CA VAL A 99 16.26 -18.87 -0.72
C VAL A 99 17.76 -19.15 -0.52
N ALA A 100 18.13 -20.01 0.44
CA ALA A 100 19.53 -20.26 0.74
C ALA A 100 20.24 -20.94 -0.44
N HIS A 101 21.27 -20.26 -1.00
CA HIS A 101 22.09 -20.76 -2.11
C HIS A 101 21.31 -21.19 -3.37
N THR A 102 20.14 -20.60 -3.60
CA THR A 102 19.26 -20.98 -4.72
C THR A 102 19.51 -20.08 -5.92
N GLU A 103 19.80 -20.70 -7.08
CA GLU A 103 19.91 -20.00 -8.36
C GLU A 103 18.55 -19.39 -8.76
N LYS A 104 18.58 -18.26 -9.49
CA LYS A 104 17.39 -17.53 -9.95
C LYS A 104 16.36 -18.43 -10.64
N GLY A 105 16.79 -19.31 -11.54
CA GLY A 105 15.89 -20.19 -12.29
C GLY A 105 15.16 -21.20 -11.39
N VAL A 106 15.88 -21.76 -10.42
CA VAL A 106 15.32 -22.70 -9.42
C VAL A 106 14.35 -21.97 -8.50
N LEU A 107 14.69 -20.74 -8.08
CA LEU A 107 13.85 -19.92 -7.23
C LEU A 107 12.51 -19.58 -7.90
N LEU A 108 12.53 -19.17 -9.17
CA LEU A 108 11.33 -18.93 -9.98
C LEU A 108 10.48 -20.19 -10.12
N GLN A 109 11.11 -21.37 -10.27
CA GLN A 109 10.40 -22.64 -10.35
C GLN A 109 9.72 -23.01 -9.03
N HIS A 110 10.40 -22.81 -7.88
CA HIS A 110 9.81 -23.04 -6.56
C HIS A 110 8.63 -22.09 -6.31
N LEU A 111 8.80 -20.80 -6.62
CA LEU A 111 7.74 -19.81 -6.49
C LEU A 111 6.53 -20.15 -7.38
N SER A 112 6.79 -20.53 -8.63
CA SER A 112 5.73 -20.96 -9.56
C SER A 112 4.95 -22.16 -9.02
N ARG A 113 5.64 -23.19 -8.53
CA ARG A 113 4.99 -24.37 -7.92
C ARG A 113 4.15 -24.01 -6.69
N LEU A 114 4.65 -23.10 -5.85
CA LEU A 114 3.94 -22.63 -4.67
C LEU A 114 2.65 -21.89 -5.05
N LEU A 115 2.74 -20.94 -5.99
CA LEU A 115 1.58 -20.18 -6.47
C LEU A 115 0.53 -21.10 -7.13
N GLN A 116 0.96 -22.09 -7.93
CA GLN A 116 0.07 -23.09 -8.51
C GLN A 116 -0.59 -23.98 -7.45
N LYS A 117 0.13 -24.34 -6.38
CA LYS A 117 -0.43 -25.07 -5.25
C LYS A 117 -1.53 -24.23 -4.57
N TRP A 118 -1.25 -22.98 -4.24
CA TRP A 118 -2.23 -22.08 -3.63
C TRP A 118 -3.46 -21.88 -4.50
N HIS A 119 -3.26 -21.71 -5.81
CA HIS A 119 -4.37 -21.59 -6.75
C HIS A 119 -5.30 -22.82 -6.70
N ARG A 120 -4.75 -24.05 -6.67
CA ARG A 120 -5.53 -25.29 -6.52
C ARG A 120 -6.26 -25.39 -5.17
N GLU A 121 -5.72 -24.78 -4.13
CA GLU A 121 -6.34 -24.67 -2.81
C GLU A 121 -7.38 -23.53 -2.72
N GLY A 122 -7.62 -22.82 -3.84
CA GLY A 122 -8.48 -21.64 -3.90
C GLY A 122 -7.93 -20.43 -3.16
N ARG A 123 -6.61 -20.37 -2.96
CA ARG A 123 -5.91 -19.23 -2.39
C ARG A 123 -5.41 -18.29 -3.48
N ARG A 124 -5.40 -17.01 -3.18
CA ARG A 124 -4.84 -15.95 -4.03
C ARG A 124 -3.57 -15.39 -3.41
N ALA A 125 -2.60 -15.03 -4.24
CA ALA A 125 -1.37 -14.39 -3.80
C ALA A 125 -1.41 -12.89 -4.12
N LEU A 126 -1.04 -12.06 -3.15
CA LEU A 126 -0.92 -10.62 -3.27
C LEU A 126 0.48 -10.19 -2.79
N LEU A 127 1.23 -9.56 -3.67
CA LEU A 127 2.50 -8.92 -3.35
C LEU A 127 2.27 -7.41 -3.23
N ILE A 128 2.67 -6.83 -2.12
CA ILE A 128 2.65 -5.40 -1.87
C ILE A 128 4.10 -4.93 -1.86
N VAL A 129 4.40 -3.94 -2.69
CA VAL A 129 5.73 -3.34 -2.82
C VAL A 129 5.61 -1.87 -2.43
N ASP A 130 6.09 -1.53 -1.24
CA ASP A 130 6.08 -0.14 -0.74
C ASP A 130 7.40 0.56 -1.12
N GLU A 131 7.34 1.90 -1.28
CA GLU A 131 8.42 2.76 -1.80
C GLU A 131 8.96 2.24 -3.16
N ALA A 132 8.05 1.81 -4.04
CA ALA A 132 8.40 1.17 -5.32
C ALA A 132 9.14 2.11 -6.30
N GLN A 133 9.17 3.43 -6.11
CA GLN A 133 9.99 4.36 -6.89
C GLN A 133 11.50 4.13 -6.67
N ASP A 134 11.89 3.44 -5.60
CA ASP A 134 13.30 3.14 -5.30
C ASP A 134 13.78 1.85 -6.00
N LEU A 135 12.91 1.18 -6.77
CA LEU A 135 13.28 0.02 -7.56
C LEU A 135 14.05 0.41 -8.83
N SER A 136 15.07 -0.37 -9.16
CA SER A 136 15.73 -0.27 -10.46
C SER A 136 14.78 -0.73 -11.60
N VAL A 137 15.05 -0.28 -12.82
CA VAL A 137 14.31 -0.73 -14.02
C VAL A 137 14.36 -2.26 -14.16
N SER A 138 15.51 -2.87 -13.88
CA SER A 138 15.68 -4.32 -13.88
C SER A 138 14.83 -5.03 -12.84
N ALA A 139 14.68 -4.46 -11.64
CA ALA A 139 13.83 -5.00 -10.58
C ALA A 139 12.34 -4.89 -10.95
N MET A 140 11.90 -3.79 -11.57
CA MET A 140 10.53 -3.66 -12.10
C MET A 140 10.23 -4.70 -13.19
N GLU A 141 11.20 -5.00 -14.07
CA GLU A 141 11.05 -6.06 -15.06
C GLU A 141 10.95 -7.45 -14.45
N GLU A 142 11.63 -7.73 -13.33
CA GLU A 142 11.43 -8.98 -12.58
C GLU A 142 10.00 -9.09 -12.03
N LEU A 143 9.45 -8.02 -11.48
CA LEU A 143 8.03 -8.01 -11.05
C LEU A 143 7.10 -8.31 -12.23
N ARG A 144 7.37 -7.73 -13.40
CA ARG A 144 6.60 -8.02 -14.62
C ARG A 144 6.68 -9.49 -15.00
N LEU A 145 7.87 -10.10 -14.92
CA LEU A 145 8.06 -11.52 -15.20
C LEU A 145 7.28 -12.41 -14.23
N LEU A 146 7.20 -12.04 -12.95
CA LEU A 146 6.41 -12.77 -11.96
C LEU A 146 4.91 -12.77 -12.29
N THR A 147 4.38 -11.73 -12.92
CA THR A 147 2.97 -11.72 -13.39
C THR A 147 2.69 -12.69 -14.55
N ASN A 148 3.73 -13.24 -15.21
CA ASN A 148 3.58 -14.27 -16.23
C ASN A 148 3.35 -15.68 -15.64
N ILE A 149 3.47 -15.86 -14.33
CA ILE A 149 3.13 -17.13 -13.67
C ILE A 149 1.62 -17.27 -13.68
N GLN A 150 1.12 -18.18 -14.51
CA GLN A 150 -0.31 -18.31 -14.83
C GLN A 150 -0.80 -19.76 -14.66
N ALA A 151 -2.10 -19.90 -14.47
CA ALA A 151 -2.84 -21.16 -14.59
C ALA A 151 -4.13 -20.90 -15.36
N GLY A 152 -4.37 -21.66 -16.44
CA GLY A 152 -5.56 -21.47 -17.27
C GLY A 152 -5.68 -20.07 -17.88
N GLY A 153 -4.55 -19.42 -18.21
CA GLY A 153 -4.51 -18.06 -18.78
C GLY A 153 -4.73 -16.92 -17.75
N LYS A 154 -4.87 -17.24 -16.45
CA LYS A 154 -5.04 -16.23 -15.40
C LYS A 154 -3.76 -16.10 -14.58
N PRO A 155 -3.25 -14.88 -14.32
CA PRO A 155 -2.12 -14.64 -13.44
C PRO A 155 -2.39 -15.17 -12.03
N LEU A 156 -1.37 -15.76 -11.41
CA LEU A 156 -1.45 -16.31 -10.07
C LEU A 156 -1.00 -15.32 -8.98
N LEU A 157 -0.34 -14.25 -9.37
CA LEU A 157 0.17 -13.22 -8.49
C LEU A 157 -0.37 -11.85 -8.89
N GLN A 158 -1.03 -11.19 -7.96
CA GLN A 158 -1.38 -9.78 -8.06
C GLN A 158 -0.30 -8.94 -7.39
N ILE A 159 0.05 -7.80 -7.97
CA ILE A 159 1.08 -6.91 -7.43
C ILE A 159 0.52 -5.52 -7.22
N PHE A 160 0.68 -4.99 -6.00
CA PHE A 160 0.37 -3.61 -5.66
C PHE A 160 1.67 -2.82 -5.48
N LEU A 161 1.84 -1.78 -6.28
CA LEU A 161 2.96 -0.85 -6.21
C LEU A 161 2.54 0.41 -5.48
N LEU A 162 3.14 0.66 -4.33
CA LEU A 162 2.93 1.87 -3.55
C LEU A 162 4.17 2.75 -3.68
N GLY A 163 3.99 4.05 -3.87
CA GLY A 163 5.15 4.92 -3.99
C GLY A 163 4.79 6.41 -3.95
N GLN A 164 5.82 7.22 -4.06
CA GLN A 164 5.72 8.66 -4.20
C GLN A 164 5.31 9.02 -5.64
N PRO A 165 5.00 10.29 -5.95
CA PRO A 165 4.64 10.70 -7.31
C PRO A 165 5.65 10.28 -8.38
N ASP A 166 6.95 10.24 -8.03
CA ASP A 166 8.06 9.82 -8.89
C ASP A 166 7.89 8.39 -9.44
N LEU A 167 7.18 7.52 -8.71
CA LEU A 167 6.82 6.19 -9.21
C LEU A 167 6.03 6.26 -10.51
N ARG A 168 5.15 7.24 -10.66
CA ARG A 168 4.38 7.42 -11.88
C ARG A 168 5.28 7.80 -13.05
N GLU A 169 6.24 8.69 -12.82
CA GLU A 169 7.21 9.12 -13.83
C GLU A 169 8.10 7.94 -14.25
N LEU A 170 8.57 7.17 -13.27
CA LEU A 170 9.35 5.97 -13.51
C LEU A 170 8.59 4.96 -14.42
N ILE A 171 7.33 4.65 -14.09
CA ILE A 171 6.50 3.69 -14.85
C ILE A 171 6.19 4.20 -16.27
N LEU A 172 6.03 5.51 -16.45
CA LEU A 172 5.78 6.11 -17.77
C LEU A 172 7.05 6.24 -18.62
N SER A 173 8.21 5.94 -18.07
CA SER A 173 9.47 5.98 -18.81
C SER A 173 9.52 4.87 -19.90
N ALA A 174 10.20 5.17 -21.03
CA ALA A 174 10.29 4.24 -22.16
C ALA A 174 10.80 2.84 -21.81
N PRO A 175 11.77 2.65 -20.88
CA PRO A 175 12.21 1.31 -20.49
C PRO A 175 11.14 0.46 -19.81
N LEU A 176 10.11 1.07 -19.20
CA LEU A 176 9.06 0.37 -18.45
C LEU A 176 7.70 0.34 -19.16
N GLU A 177 7.65 0.58 -20.46
CA GLU A 177 6.40 0.55 -21.25
C GLU A 177 5.64 -0.77 -21.06
N GLN A 178 6.33 -1.90 -21.00
CA GLN A 178 5.69 -3.22 -20.80
C GLN A 178 5.08 -3.40 -19.41
N VAL A 179 5.64 -2.76 -18.38
CA VAL A 179 5.07 -2.70 -17.03
C VAL A 179 3.85 -1.78 -17.04
N HIS A 180 3.97 -0.60 -17.67
CA HIS A 180 2.88 0.36 -17.82
C HIS A 180 1.64 -0.26 -18.47
N GLN A 181 1.79 -1.01 -19.56
CA GLN A 181 0.68 -1.69 -20.24
C GLN A 181 -0.04 -2.73 -19.37
N ARG A 182 0.55 -3.16 -18.26
CA ARG A 182 -0.04 -4.12 -17.31
C ARG A 182 -0.66 -3.46 -16.07
N ILE A 183 -0.70 -2.15 -16.00
CA ILE A 183 -1.39 -1.45 -14.90
C ILE A 183 -2.89 -1.48 -15.16
N VAL A 184 -3.61 -2.19 -14.30
CA VAL A 184 -5.08 -2.32 -14.37
C VAL A 184 -5.78 -1.15 -13.66
N ALA A 185 -5.17 -0.65 -12.60
CA ALA A 185 -5.69 0.49 -11.85
C ALA A 185 -4.55 1.36 -11.32
N ALA A 186 -4.75 2.67 -11.41
CA ALA A 186 -3.87 3.67 -10.82
C ALA A 186 -4.69 4.64 -9.98
N SER A 187 -4.22 4.94 -8.78
CA SER A 187 -4.83 5.93 -7.89
C SER A 187 -3.76 6.83 -7.31
N HIS A 188 -4.13 8.11 -7.13
CA HIS A 188 -3.29 9.07 -6.42
C HIS A 188 -3.99 9.47 -5.13
N LEU A 189 -3.30 9.30 -4.00
CA LEU A 189 -3.80 9.67 -2.69
C LEU A 189 -3.29 11.07 -2.36
N GLU A 190 -4.19 12.02 -2.47
CA GLU A 190 -3.95 13.43 -2.19
C GLU A 190 -3.91 13.71 -0.68
N ALA A 191 -3.35 14.84 -0.30
CA ALA A 191 -3.47 15.36 1.05
C ALA A 191 -4.94 15.74 1.34
N LEU A 192 -5.29 15.86 2.61
CA LEU A 192 -6.62 16.27 3.05
C LEU A 192 -6.84 17.75 2.75
N GLU A 193 -8.06 18.11 2.41
CA GLU A 193 -8.51 19.50 2.36
C GLU A 193 -8.72 20.07 3.77
N LEU A 194 -9.02 21.37 3.86
CA LEU A 194 -9.19 22.04 5.15
C LEU A 194 -10.33 21.43 6.00
N ASP A 195 -11.48 21.24 5.39
CA ASP A 195 -12.64 20.62 6.04
C ASP A 195 -12.42 19.14 6.39
N GLU A 196 -11.70 18.42 5.52
CA GLU A 196 -11.28 17.05 5.79
C GLU A 196 -10.25 16.98 6.92
N THR A 197 -9.40 18.00 7.10
CA THR A 197 -8.42 18.08 8.19
C THR A 197 -9.11 18.21 9.55
N GLU A 198 -10.11 19.10 9.70
CA GLU A 198 -10.91 19.18 10.93
C GLU A 198 -11.62 17.85 11.20
N ALA A 199 -12.27 17.29 10.19
CA ALA A 199 -12.99 16.03 10.31
C ALA A 199 -12.06 14.87 10.67
N TYR A 200 -10.83 14.84 10.13
CA TYR A 200 -9.80 13.85 10.44
C TYR A 200 -9.36 13.92 11.91
N VAL A 201 -9.06 15.11 12.41
CA VAL A 201 -8.63 15.28 13.81
C VAL A 201 -9.75 14.85 14.76
N ARG A 202 -10.98 15.29 14.52
CA ARG A 202 -12.14 14.91 15.33
C ARG A 202 -12.43 13.41 15.25
N HIS A 203 -12.31 12.80 14.08
CA HIS A 203 -12.49 11.36 13.90
C HIS A 203 -11.50 10.58 14.78
N ARG A 204 -10.21 10.94 14.75
CA ARG A 204 -9.19 10.26 15.55
C ARG A 204 -9.39 10.40 17.06
N LEU A 205 -9.78 11.59 17.51
CA LEU A 205 -10.12 11.84 18.91
C LEU A 205 -11.37 11.03 19.34
N THR A 206 -12.39 10.98 18.50
CA THR A 206 -13.63 10.22 18.79
C THR A 206 -13.34 8.73 18.95
N LEU A 207 -12.45 8.16 18.15
CA LEU A 207 -12.08 6.75 18.23
C LEU A 207 -11.45 6.36 19.57
N VAL A 208 -10.80 7.29 20.24
CA VAL A 208 -10.17 7.06 21.55
C VAL A 208 -11.04 7.52 22.73
N GLY A 209 -12.32 7.83 22.47
CA GLY A 209 -13.29 8.16 23.51
C GLY A 209 -13.26 9.62 23.95
N TRP A 210 -12.76 10.55 23.13
CA TRP A 210 -12.82 11.98 23.39
C TRP A 210 -14.26 12.47 23.59
N ARG A 211 -14.49 13.24 24.64
CA ARG A 211 -15.81 13.78 25.04
C ARG A 211 -15.79 15.30 25.21
N GLY A 212 -14.90 15.98 24.48
CA GLY A 212 -14.75 17.44 24.57
C GLY A 212 -13.71 17.90 25.59
N ASP A 213 -12.92 17.00 26.17
CA ASP A 213 -11.78 17.32 27.01
C ASP A 213 -10.49 16.74 26.38
N PRO A 214 -9.52 17.59 25.98
CA PRO A 214 -9.56 19.06 25.98
C PRO A 214 -10.60 19.63 24.99
N ASP A 215 -11.16 20.81 25.33
CA ASP A 215 -11.96 21.62 24.42
C ASP A 215 -11.03 22.31 23.41
N ILE A 216 -11.17 22.01 22.13
CA ILE A 216 -10.25 22.43 21.06
C ILE A 216 -10.90 23.56 20.27
N SER A 217 -10.27 24.74 20.26
CA SER A 217 -10.74 25.88 19.47
C SER A 217 -10.81 25.56 17.99
N ARG A 218 -11.91 25.92 17.33
CA ARG A 218 -12.05 25.78 15.88
C ARG A 218 -11.03 26.58 15.08
N SER A 219 -10.56 27.66 15.64
CA SER A 219 -9.58 28.55 15.02
C SER A 219 -8.21 27.90 14.81
N ILE A 220 -7.92 26.78 15.47
CA ILE A 220 -6.63 26.09 15.29
C ILE A 220 -6.58 25.18 14.05
N TYR A 221 -7.72 24.67 13.55
CA TYR A 221 -7.72 23.74 12.40
C TYR A 221 -7.16 24.35 11.12
N PRO A 222 -7.47 25.62 10.76
CA PRO A 222 -6.81 26.29 9.63
C PRO A 222 -5.29 26.40 9.79
N LEU A 223 -4.79 26.59 11.01
CA LEU A 223 -3.37 26.67 11.30
C LEU A 223 -2.70 25.30 11.14
N ILE A 224 -3.35 24.25 11.69
CA ILE A 224 -2.91 22.86 11.48
C ILE A 224 -2.85 22.53 9.99
N TYR A 225 -3.91 22.84 9.23
CA TYR A 225 -3.96 22.61 7.80
C TYR A 225 -2.83 23.32 7.06
N LYS A 226 -2.68 24.63 7.31
CA LYS A 226 -1.67 25.46 6.65
C LYS A 226 -0.25 24.95 6.89
N PHE A 227 0.06 24.55 8.12
CA PHE A 227 1.38 24.02 8.47
C PHE A 227 1.61 22.61 7.95
N SER A 228 0.62 21.72 8.10
CA SER A 228 0.70 20.32 7.68
C SER A 228 0.53 20.13 6.17
N GLU A 229 0.02 21.13 5.43
CA GLU A 229 -0.43 21.01 4.03
C GLU A 229 -1.45 19.86 3.86
N GLY A 230 -2.27 19.59 4.87
CA GLY A 230 -3.23 18.50 4.86
C GLY A 230 -2.63 17.09 4.89
N VAL A 231 -1.31 16.93 5.11
CA VAL A 231 -0.67 15.62 5.15
C VAL A 231 -0.93 14.93 6.49
N PRO A 232 -1.62 13.77 6.55
CA PRO A 232 -2.03 13.12 7.80
C PRO A 232 -0.90 12.87 8.80
N ARG A 233 0.28 12.47 8.34
CA ARG A 233 1.44 12.25 9.21
C ARG A 233 1.89 13.53 9.90
N ARG A 234 1.85 14.68 9.21
CA ARG A 234 2.19 15.98 9.79
C ARG A 234 1.10 16.46 10.74
N ILE A 235 -0.19 16.25 10.39
CA ILE A 235 -1.33 16.53 11.28
C ILE A 235 -1.16 15.75 12.58
N ASN A 236 -0.84 14.45 12.50
CA ASN A 236 -0.62 13.63 13.69
C ASN A 236 0.51 14.17 14.56
N LEU A 237 1.63 14.58 13.96
CA LEU A 237 2.76 15.14 14.69
C LEU A 237 2.33 16.40 15.45
N ILE A 238 1.65 17.34 14.78
CA ILE A 238 1.18 18.59 15.39
C ILE A 238 0.20 18.29 16.52
N CYS A 239 -0.83 17.48 16.27
CA CYS A 239 -1.87 17.18 17.24
C CYS A 239 -1.33 16.40 18.45
N SER A 240 -0.37 15.47 18.23
CA SER A 240 0.28 14.77 19.34
C SER A 240 1.08 15.72 20.22
N ARG A 241 1.83 16.66 19.63
CA ARG A 241 2.58 17.69 20.37
C ARG A 241 1.64 18.66 21.10
N LEU A 242 0.54 19.07 20.46
CA LEU A 242 -0.46 19.95 21.08
C LEU A 242 -1.13 19.31 22.31
N LEU A 243 -1.49 18.02 22.23
CA LEU A 243 -2.04 17.29 23.37
C LEU A 243 -0.99 17.08 24.47
N LEU A 244 0.27 16.87 24.08
CA LEU A 244 1.37 16.76 25.05
C LEU A 244 1.57 18.09 25.76
N HIS A 245 1.68 19.21 25.04
CA HIS A 245 1.77 20.56 25.58
C HIS A 245 0.63 20.82 26.59
N GLY A 246 -0.62 20.61 26.15
CA GLY A 246 -1.77 20.80 27.04
C GLY A 246 -1.75 19.92 28.28
N SER A 247 -1.23 18.70 28.21
CA SER A 247 -1.11 17.81 29.37
C SER A 247 -0.01 18.25 30.36
N VAL A 248 1.08 18.84 29.83
CA VAL A 248 2.17 19.38 30.68
C VAL A 248 1.73 20.66 31.37
N GLU A 249 1.07 21.56 30.64
CA GLU A 249 0.56 22.83 31.17
C GLU A 249 -0.79 22.67 31.92
N GLN A 250 -1.29 21.43 32.05
CA GLN A 250 -2.55 21.10 32.74
C GLN A 250 -3.78 21.83 32.15
N LEU A 251 -3.79 22.02 30.83
CA LEU A 251 -4.86 22.72 30.13
C LEU A 251 -5.99 21.76 29.71
N HIS A 252 -7.22 22.21 29.91
CA HIS A 252 -8.44 21.56 29.42
C HIS A 252 -9.07 22.28 28.22
N ARG A 253 -8.47 23.38 27.78
CA ARG A 253 -8.84 24.15 26.59
C ARG A 253 -7.57 24.47 25.82
N LEU A 254 -7.60 24.19 24.51
CA LEU A 254 -6.48 24.40 23.63
C LEU A 254 -6.88 25.41 22.55
N GLY A 255 -6.18 26.53 22.51
CA GLY A 255 -6.48 27.65 21.64
C GLY A 255 -5.33 28.05 20.70
N VAL A 256 -5.46 29.23 20.12
CA VAL A 256 -4.49 29.78 19.15
C VAL A 256 -3.12 30.04 19.80
N ALA A 257 -3.09 30.42 21.08
CA ALA A 257 -1.82 30.64 21.79
C ALA A 257 -1.01 29.33 21.92
N ASP A 258 -1.70 28.22 22.29
CA ASP A 258 -1.07 26.92 22.51
C ASP A 258 -0.54 26.34 21.19
N ILE A 259 -1.34 26.42 20.12
CA ILE A 259 -0.89 25.93 18.80
C ILE A 259 0.27 26.78 18.24
N LYS A 260 0.31 28.10 18.54
CA LYS A 260 1.42 28.97 18.13
C LYS A 260 2.73 28.52 18.77
N GLU A 261 2.71 28.21 20.06
CA GLU A 261 3.88 27.73 20.80
C GLU A 261 4.38 26.40 20.21
N VAL A 262 3.49 25.41 20.06
CA VAL A 262 3.82 24.10 19.49
C VAL A 262 4.36 24.19 18.07
N LEU A 263 3.76 25.01 17.21
CA LEU A 263 4.25 25.18 15.83
C LEU A 263 5.59 25.93 15.79
N GLY A 264 5.82 26.88 16.70
CA GLY A 264 7.10 27.56 16.87
C GLY A 264 8.22 26.58 17.24
N GLU A 265 7.97 25.67 18.19
CA GLU A 265 8.90 24.58 18.55
C GLU A 265 9.21 23.67 17.34
N LEU A 266 8.17 23.18 16.65
CA LEU A 266 8.33 22.29 15.49
C LEU A 266 9.10 22.97 14.35
N GLN A 267 8.93 24.27 14.13
CA GLN A 267 9.73 25.05 13.16
C GLN A 267 11.19 25.17 13.60
N GLY A 268 11.43 25.42 14.89
CA GLY A 268 12.78 25.52 15.46
C GLY A 268 13.56 24.20 15.41
N GLU A 269 12.87 23.08 15.66
CA GLU A 269 13.46 21.73 15.59
C GLU A 269 13.75 21.27 14.15
N SER A 270 13.25 21.96 13.11
CA SER A 270 13.32 21.56 11.70
C SER A 270 12.78 20.14 11.43
N LEU A 271 12.01 19.59 12.36
CA LEU A 271 11.46 18.23 12.30
C LEU A 271 10.23 18.11 11.39
N ALA A 272 9.57 19.22 11.11
CA ALA A 272 8.43 19.27 10.21
C ALA A 272 8.74 20.24 9.06
N ALA A 273 9.00 19.69 7.88
CA ALA A 273 9.02 20.46 6.64
C ALA A 273 7.57 20.86 6.30
N GLY A 274 7.06 21.88 6.94
CA GLY A 274 5.76 22.51 6.68
C GLY A 274 5.93 23.91 6.13
N ASN A 275 4.82 24.53 5.73
CA ASN A 275 4.81 25.94 5.40
C ASN A 275 5.22 26.76 6.62
N GLN A 276 6.12 27.74 6.42
CA GLN A 276 6.43 28.69 7.48
C GLN A 276 5.19 29.53 7.79
N LEU A 277 4.81 29.57 9.04
CA LEU A 277 3.77 30.45 9.55
C LEU A 277 4.42 31.73 10.05
N VAL A 278 3.76 32.86 9.81
CA VAL A 278 4.16 34.17 10.27
C VAL A 278 3.25 34.64 11.40
N ASP A 279 3.68 35.58 12.22
CA ASP A 279 2.91 36.06 13.37
C ASP A 279 1.50 36.51 13.02
N ASN A 280 1.28 37.04 11.83
CA ASN A 280 -0.05 37.45 11.36
C ASN A 280 -1.04 36.27 11.22
N ASP A 281 -0.56 35.05 11.02
CA ASP A 281 -1.41 33.85 10.91
C ASP A 281 -2.10 33.51 12.25
N PHE A 282 -1.55 33.96 13.36
CA PHE A 282 -2.05 33.73 14.71
C PHE A 282 -2.93 34.86 15.27
N GLN A 283 -3.23 35.88 14.44
CA GLN A 283 -4.15 36.96 14.81
C GLN A 283 -5.60 36.57 14.52
N VAL A 284 -6.05 35.50 15.17
CA VAL A 284 -7.40 34.94 15.04
C VAL A 284 -7.93 34.69 16.45
N ASP A 285 -9.17 35.13 16.71
CA ASP A 285 -9.84 34.87 17.98
C ASP A 285 -10.21 33.39 18.14
N ASP A 286 -10.11 32.89 19.36
CA ASP A 286 -10.51 31.55 19.69
C ASP A 286 -12.03 31.36 19.58
N VAL A 287 -12.43 30.29 18.88
CA VAL A 287 -13.83 29.87 18.74
C VAL A 287 -14.00 28.49 19.33
N PHE A 288 -14.52 28.42 20.53
CA PHE A 288 -14.88 27.17 21.20
C PHE A 288 -16.34 26.81 20.92
N GLU A 289 -16.62 25.50 20.82
CA GLU A 289 -18.02 25.05 20.74
C GLU A 289 -18.70 25.35 22.08
N ALA A 290 -19.88 25.98 22.02
CA ALA A 290 -20.68 26.17 23.22
C ALA A 290 -20.93 24.79 23.85
N SER A 291 -20.53 24.61 25.11
CA SER A 291 -20.75 23.38 25.86
C SER A 291 -22.26 23.15 26.03
N THR A 292 -22.91 22.64 24.99
CA THR A 292 -24.22 22.04 25.10
C THR A 292 -24.03 20.74 25.84
N GLY A 293 -24.37 20.75 27.13
CA GLY A 293 -24.40 19.56 27.99
C GLY A 293 -25.49 18.56 27.56
N ALA A 294 -25.44 18.12 26.33
CA ALA A 294 -26.25 17.04 25.79
C ALA A 294 -25.26 16.01 25.23
N ALA A 295 -25.16 14.88 25.93
CA ALA A 295 -24.54 13.70 25.35
C ALA A 295 -25.09 13.49 23.93
N PRO A 296 -24.24 13.26 22.91
CA PRO A 296 -24.73 12.91 21.60
C PRO A 296 -25.51 11.60 21.74
N THR A 297 -26.82 11.69 21.55
CA THR A 297 -27.67 10.52 21.42
C THR A 297 -27.11 9.69 20.26
N ALA A 298 -26.83 8.42 20.53
CA ALA A 298 -26.25 7.41 19.62
C ALA A 298 -27.12 7.06 18.39
N THR A 299 -27.80 8.04 17.80
CA THR A 299 -28.77 7.82 16.71
C THR A 299 -28.23 8.18 15.32
N ALA A 300 -27.06 8.82 15.22
CA ALA A 300 -26.49 9.20 13.91
C ALA A 300 -25.48 8.19 13.32
N ALA A 301 -25.17 7.10 14.04
CA ALA A 301 -24.19 6.09 13.58
C ALA A 301 -24.84 4.86 12.89
N ARG A 302 -26.13 4.87 12.61
CA ARG A 302 -26.84 3.71 12.03
C ARG A 302 -27.15 3.79 10.53
N ASP A 303 -26.78 4.87 9.87
CA ASP A 303 -27.10 5.02 8.43
C ASP A 303 -25.87 5.23 7.52
N SER A 304 -24.67 4.93 7.99
CA SER A 304 -23.57 4.57 7.11
C SER A 304 -23.81 3.14 6.65
N GLY A 305 -24.69 3.00 5.64
CA GLY A 305 -24.96 1.75 4.96
C GLY A 305 -23.61 1.06 4.68
N MET A 306 -23.42 -0.01 5.37
CA MET A 306 -22.27 -0.89 5.35
C MET A 306 -21.94 -1.24 3.89
N PHE A 307 -21.03 -0.46 3.26
CA PHE A 307 -20.36 -0.90 2.06
C PHE A 307 -19.39 -1.99 2.50
N SER A 308 -19.92 -3.19 2.68
CA SER A 308 -19.10 -4.38 2.86
C SER A 308 -18.67 -4.82 1.47
N PRO A 309 -17.39 -4.68 1.09
CA PRO A 309 -16.89 -5.14 -0.20
C PRO A 309 -17.26 -6.59 -0.46
N ALA A 310 -17.27 -7.44 0.59
CA ALA A 310 -17.61 -8.85 0.52
C ALA A 310 -19.07 -9.12 0.08
N ARG A 311 -20.04 -8.25 0.39
CA ARG A 311 -21.42 -8.41 -0.09
C ARG A 311 -21.56 -7.92 -1.54
N HIS A 312 -20.98 -6.77 -1.87
CA HIS A 312 -21.01 -6.27 -3.24
C HIS A 312 -20.22 -7.17 -4.20
N LEU A 313 -19.15 -7.82 -3.70
CA LEU A 313 -18.36 -8.82 -4.40
C LEU A 313 -19.19 -10.07 -4.78
N ARG A 314 -20.08 -10.53 -3.92
CA ARG A 314 -20.96 -11.68 -4.20
C ARG A 314 -22.07 -11.34 -5.21
N ASP A 315 -22.64 -10.16 -5.14
CA ASP A 315 -23.72 -9.73 -6.04
C ASP A 315 -23.23 -9.48 -7.48
N VAL A 316 -22.00 -9.02 -7.66
CA VAL A 316 -21.38 -8.85 -8.99
C VAL A 316 -20.94 -10.18 -9.58
N ALA A 317 -20.43 -11.12 -8.76
CA ALA A 317 -20.07 -12.45 -9.20
C ALA A 317 -21.32 -13.27 -9.61
N ALA A 318 -22.43 -13.14 -8.89
CA ALA A 318 -23.69 -13.78 -9.25
C ALA A 318 -24.27 -13.29 -10.58
N ARG A 319 -24.15 -11.98 -10.87
CA ARG A 319 -24.62 -11.40 -12.14
C ARG A 319 -23.76 -11.76 -13.35
N SER A 320 -22.47 -12.06 -13.15
CA SER A 320 -21.59 -12.49 -14.26
C SER A 320 -21.77 -13.97 -14.63
N THR A 321 -22.33 -14.80 -13.73
CA THR A 321 -22.67 -16.19 -14.05
C THR A 321 -23.99 -16.32 -14.79
N ASP A 322 -24.95 -15.42 -14.57
CA ASP A 322 -26.23 -15.43 -15.30
C ASP A 322 -26.08 -14.88 -16.73
N ALA A 323 -25.17 -13.91 -16.98
CA ALA A 323 -24.89 -13.40 -18.31
C ALA A 323 -24.14 -14.41 -19.21
N ALA A 324 -23.44 -15.40 -18.63
CA ALA A 324 -22.74 -16.45 -19.38
C ALA A 324 -23.64 -17.64 -19.73
N ALA A 325 -24.86 -17.71 -19.17
CA ALA A 325 -25.82 -18.79 -19.43
C ALA A 325 -26.82 -18.47 -20.56
N GLU A 326 -26.99 -17.20 -20.93
CA GLU A 326 -27.91 -16.79 -22.00
C GLU A 326 -27.30 -16.77 -23.41
N ASP A 327 -25.96 -16.82 -23.54
CA ASP A 327 -25.24 -16.77 -24.83
C ASP A 327 -24.91 -18.18 -25.42
N ALA A 328 -25.44 -19.26 -24.83
CA ALA A 328 -25.16 -20.65 -25.25
C ALA A 328 -26.28 -21.33 -26.06
N ALA A 329 -27.24 -20.58 -26.59
CA ALA A 329 -28.34 -21.12 -27.41
C ALA A 329 -28.41 -20.47 -28.79
N GLY A 330 -27.47 -20.79 -29.65
CA GLY A 330 -27.53 -20.55 -31.09
C GLY A 330 -27.34 -21.85 -31.87
N PRO A 331 -27.95 -22.03 -33.08
CA PRO A 331 -28.11 -23.33 -33.69
C PRO A 331 -26.84 -23.91 -34.31
N ALA A 332 -26.69 -25.22 -34.18
CA ALA A 332 -25.59 -26.01 -34.71
C ALA A 332 -25.58 -26.00 -36.23
N GLU A 333 -24.47 -25.56 -36.84
CA GLU A 333 -24.10 -25.86 -38.23
C GLU A 333 -23.04 -26.99 -38.25
N GLU A 334 -23.28 -27.97 -39.09
CA GLU A 334 -22.40 -29.13 -39.32
C GLU A 334 -21.09 -28.72 -40.04
N PRO A 335 -19.94 -29.31 -39.73
CA PRO A 335 -18.69 -29.01 -40.43
C PRO A 335 -18.46 -29.92 -41.63
N GLU A 336 -18.22 -29.34 -42.80
CA GLU A 336 -17.63 -29.99 -43.98
C GLU A 336 -16.14 -30.34 -43.79
N PRO A 337 -15.62 -31.40 -44.45
CA PRO A 337 -14.29 -31.93 -44.18
C PRO A 337 -13.19 -31.19 -44.94
N ALA A 338 -12.19 -30.70 -44.25
CA ALA A 338 -11.02 -30.05 -44.83
C ALA A 338 -9.95 -31.05 -45.28
N ALA A 339 -9.43 -30.75 -46.46
CA ALA A 339 -8.41 -31.48 -47.21
C ALA A 339 -7.02 -31.46 -46.56
N ALA A 340 -6.32 -32.58 -46.71
CA ALA A 340 -4.92 -32.78 -46.31
C ALA A 340 -3.95 -31.95 -47.13
N VAL A 341 -3.01 -31.25 -46.49
CA VAL A 341 -1.81 -30.69 -47.12
C VAL A 341 -0.56 -31.24 -46.45
N ALA A 342 0.33 -31.73 -47.29
CA ALA A 342 1.53 -32.49 -47.00
C ALA A 342 2.66 -31.69 -46.37
N VAL A 343 3.42 -32.37 -45.51
CA VAL A 343 4.68 -31.93 -44.90
C VAL A 343 5.85 -32.33 -45.79
N PRO A 344 6.83 -31.49 -46.07
CA PRO A 344 8.13 -31.97 -46.58
C PRO A 344 9.12 -32.16 -45.43
N ARG A 345 9.68 -33.37 -45.38
CA ARG A 345 10.91 -33.71 -44.65
C ARG A 345 12.12 -33.12 -45.36
N ALA A 346 13.04 -32.54 -44.64
CA ALA A 346 14.42 -32.38 -45.06
C ALA A 346 15.37 -32.90 -43.97
N THR A 347 16.10 -33.90 -44.36
CA THR A 347 17.28 -34.53 -43.75
C THR A 347 18.51 -33.66 -43.98
N GLY A 348 19.40 -33.59 -42.99
CA GLY A 348 20.73 -32.97 -43.14
C GLY A 348 21.57 -33.14 -41.88
N THR A 349 22.27 -34.25 -41.81
CA THR A 349 23.43 -34.53 -40.97
C THR A 349 24.63 -33.70 -41.40
N VAL A 350 25.55 -33.36 -40.51
CA VAL A 350 27.02 -33.43 -40.55
C VAL A 350 27.60 -32.70 -39.34
N ASP A 351 28.17 -33.38 -38.40
CA ASP A 351 29.57 -33.69 -38.06
C ASP A 351 30.50 -32.54 -37.67
N ALA A 352 31.05 -32.75 -36.49
CA ALA A 352 32.46 -32.87 -36.08
C ALA A 352 33.22 -31.60 -35.61
N ALA A 353 33.53 -31.62 -34.38
CA ALA A 353 34.84 -31.85 -33.76
C ALA A 353 35.82 -30.67 -33.53
N ALA A 354 36.24 -30.61 -32.28
CA ALA A 354 37.62 -30.34 -31.77
C ALA A 354 38.14 -28.89 -31.85
N ALA A 355 38.75 -28.32 -30.89
CA ALA A 355 39.73 -28.71 -29.88
C ALA A 355 40.11 -27.48 -29.02
N LEU A 356 40.42 -27.74 -27.72
CA LEU A 356 41.60 -27.35 -26.94
C LEU A 356 42.08 -25.88 -26.99
N THR A 357 42.20 -25.21 -25.85
CA THR A 357 43.29 -25.26 -24.87
C THR A 357 43.10 -24.19 -23.75
N GLU A 358 43.22 -24.62 -22.54
CA GLU A 358 44.04 -24.18 -21.39
C GLU A 358 44.46 -22.71 -21.24
N LYS A 359 44.16 -22.10 -20.11
CA LYS A 359 45.05 -21.80 -18.98
C LYS A 359 44.56 -20.65 -18.12
N GLY A 360 44.68 -20.80 -16.82
CA GLY A 360 45.02 -19.73 -15.90
C GLY A 360 44.10 -19.60 -14.69
N GLY A 361 44.47 -20.23 -13.59
CA GLY A 361 43.76 -20.10 -12.32
C GLY A 361 43.93 -18.73 -11.67
N ASP A 362 42.98 -18.38 -10.88
CA ASP A 362 43.23 -17.60 -9.67
C ASP A 362 42.21 -17.98 -8.59
N ASP A 363 42.74 -18.49 -7.54
CA ASP A 363 42.11 -18.99 -6.32
C ASP A 363 41.71 -17.79 -5.47
N ARG A 364 40.40 -17.50 -5.29
CA ARG A 364 39.91 -16.66 -4.18
C ARG A 364 38.65 -17.24 -3.60
N ASP A 365 38.77 -17.64 -2.37
CA ASP A 365 37.83 -18.27 -1.46
C ASP A 365 36.53 -17.46 -1.26
N PRO A 366 35.29 -18.02 -1.45
CA PRO A 366 34.03 -17.27 -1.31
C PRO A 366 33.38 -17.50 0.06
N LYS A 367 34.07 -17.26 1.17
CA LYS A 367 33.50 -17.56 2.49
C LYS A 367 32.98 -16.38 3.30
N ASP A 368 32.90 -15.15 2.79
CA ASP A 368 32.59 -13.98 3.67
C ASP A 368 31.32 -13.16 3.36
N SER A 369 30.52 -13.51 2.36
CA SER A 369 29.33 -12.73 2.03
C SER A 369 28.03 -13.15 2.78
N SER A 370 27.97 -14.38 3.30
CA SER A 370 26.73 -14.89 3.93
C SER A 370 26.46 -14.37 5.34
N SER A 371 27.51 -13.93 6.06
CA SER A 371 27.38 -13.44 7.44
C SER A 371 26.92 -11.99 7.55
N ALA A 372 27.21 -11.17 6.55
CA ALA A 372 26.80 -9.76 6.49
C ALA A 372 25.31 -9.63 6.15
N TRP A 373 24.80 -10.50 5.27
CA TRP A 373 23.39 -10.53 4.87
C TRP A 373 22.46 -10.92 6.01
N ARG A 374 22.81 -11.95 6.80
CA ARG A 374 22.02 -12.38 7.98
C ARG A 374 21.97 -11.33 9.08
N ARG A 375 22.98 -10.49 9.23
CA ARG A 375 23.00 -9.37 10.19
C ARG A 375 22.13 -8.20 9.72
N ARG A 376 22.00 -7.96 8.42
CA ARG A 376 21.17 -6.90 7.83
C ARG A 376 19.68 -7.23 7.92
N MET A 377 19.28 -8.49 7.70
CA MET A 377 17.88 -8.96 7.83
C MET A 377 17.37 -8.93 9.28
N ARG A 378 18.20 -9.27 10.29
CA ARG A 378 17.77 -9.22 11.70
C ARG A 378 17.59 -7.81 12.25
N ARG A 379 18.12 -6.78 11.61
CA ARG A 379 17.91 -5.38 11.99
C ARG A 379 16.59 -4.81 11.48
N ASN A 380 16.12 -5.23 10.33
CA ASN A 380 14.85 -4.74 9.76
C ASN A 380 13.60 -5.34 10.43
N ASN A 381 13.73 -6.54 11.04
CA ASN A 381 12.59 -7.23 11.68
C ASN A 381 12.34 -6.81 13.15
N ARG A 382 12.97 -5.72 13.64
CA ARG A 382 12.74 -5.16 14.98
C ARG A 382 12.05 -3.79 14.99
N ILE A 383 11.53 -3.34 13.85
CA ILE A 383 10.84 -2.06 13.73
C ILE A 383 9.42 -2.28 13.14
N PHE A 384 8.70 -3.23 13.72
CA PHE A 384 7.24 -3.35 13.57
C PHE A 384 6.66 -3.84 14.88
#